data_35512a4647d3f5c4bcb9bf10845b3a22
#
_entry.id   35512a4647d3f5c4bcb9bf10845b3a22
#
_cell.length_a   1.000
_cell.length_b   1.000
_cell.length_c   1.000
_cell.angle_alpha   90.00
_cell.angle_beta   90.00
_cell.angle_gamma   90.00
#
_symmetry.space_group_name_H-M   'P 1'
#
loop_
_entity.id
_entity.type
_entity.pdbx_description
1 polymer ?
#
loop_
_entity_poly.entity_id
_entity_poly.type
_entity_poly.pdbx_seq_one_letter_code
_entity_poly.pdbx_strand_id
1 'polypeptide(L)'
;MKHAALFIMLSASVLLAQQQLPIDIAAEPHHRLLLENDNVRVFAVTIPPREATELTRHEHNFLVVTFQDNEIASWAEGEAGVLTYRFHANDIHFYFGGRARAMRNDTSSEYRNVTVEFLNPKVTTYGYQSNTRRWQYGGNTLLPPVDPNAKFANRMPLGEAVVKDVQLLPGDEFPAPEKGIAQLVIALSDVQLLAGKEKIQEDIGGVAWIPSEKAEKLTTKGTQPARFVVVELQ
;
A
#
# COMPACT_ATOMS: atom_id res chain seq x y z
N MET A 1 -5.44 -78.14 4.03
CA MET A 1 -5.43 -76.88 3.26
C MET A 1 -5.61 -75.76 4.27
N LYS A 2 -4.53 -74.97 4.54
CA LYS A 2 -4.55 -73.87 5.52
C LYS A 2 -4.62 -72.54 4.74
N HIS A 3 -5.69 -71.79 4.90
CA HIS A 3 -5.84 -70.45 4.29
C HIS A 3 -5.19 -69.38 5.24
N ALA A 4 -4.13 -68.77 4.77
CA ALA A 4 -3.54 -67.60 5.44
C ALA A 4 -4.24 -66.36 4.95
N ALA A 5 -4.94 -65.66 5.85
CA ALA A 5 -5.53 -64.36 5.56
C ALA A 5 -4.44 -63.29 5.73
N LEU A 6 -4.13 -62.59 4.62
CA LEU A 6 -3.23 -61.46 4.59
C LEU A 6 -3.99 -60.20 5.00
N PHE A 7 -3.70 -59.66 6.20
CA PHE A 7 -4.23 -58.38 6.67
C PHE A 7 -3.34 -57.27 6.12
N ILE A 8 -3.86 -56.50 5.15
CA ILE A 8 -3.22 -55.25 4.68
C ILE A 8 -3.69 -54.13 5.61
N MET A 9 -2.80 -53.65 6.47
CA MET A 9 -3.02 -52.43 7.22
C MET A 9 -2.76 -51.22 6.29
N LEU A 10 -3.81 -50.53 5.90
CA LEU A 10 -3.73 -49.23 5.25
C LEU A 10 -3.44 -48.18 6.34
N SER A 11 -2.20 -47.75 6.45
CA SER A 11 -1.84 -46.58 7.26
C SER A 11 -2.24 -45.34 6.54
N ALA A 12 -3.38 -44.75 6.92
CA ALA A 12 -3.78 -43.42 6.49
C ALA A 12 -2.87 -42.37 7.15
N SER A 13 -1.87 -41.92 6.41
CA SER A 13 -1.08 -40.74 6.80
C SER A 13 -1.98 -39.52 6.73
N VAL A 14 -2.46 -39.05 7.89
CA VAL A 14 -3.15 -37.75 7.99
C VAL A 14 -2.02 -36.71 7.84
N LEU A 15 -1.91 -36.11 6.64
CA LEU A 15 -1.16 -34.90 6.44
C LEU A 15 -1.93 -33.80 7.21
N LEU A 16 -1.50 -33.52 8.42
CA LEU A 16 -1.82 -32.29 9.11
C LEU A 16 -1.21 -31.17 8.26
N ALA A 17 -2.03 -30.48 7.46
CA ALA A 17 -1.63 -29.23 6.86
C ALA A 17 -1.22 -28.32 8.02
N GLN A 18 0.06 -28.08 8.19
CA GLN A 18 0.56 -27.08 9.12
C GLN A 18 -0.05 -25.75 8.73
N GLN A 19 -0.95 -25.25 9.54
CA GLN A 19 -1.53 -23.94 9.34
C GLN A 19 -0.41 -22.92 9.53
N GLN A 20 0.04 -22.33 8.43
CA GLN A 20 1.10 -21.32 8.44
C GLN A 20 0.60 -20.13 9.27
N LEU A 21 1.30 -19.84 10.38
CA LEU A 21 0.99 -18.66 11.20
C LEU A 21 1.38 -17.39 10.43
N PRO A 22 0.53 -16.35 10.48
CA PRO A 22 0.88 -15.09 9.88
C PRO A 22 2.14 -14.48 10.51
N ILE A 23 3.00 -13.92 9.67
CA ILE A 23 4.16 -13.14 10.12
C ILE A 23 3.84 -11.62 10.07
N ASP A 24 4.61 -10.82 10.82
CA ASP A 24 4.57 -9.37 10.69
C ASP A 24 5.08 -8.95 9.31
N ILE A 25 4.49 -7.90 8.75
CA ILE A 25 4.87 -7.38 7.43
C ILE A 25 6.37 -7.02 7.35
N ALA A 26 6.96 -6.53 8.44
CA ALA A 26 8.37 -6.17 8.48
C ALA A 26 9.32 -7.39 8.41
N ALA A 27 8.80 -8.61 8.66
CA ALA A 27 9.55 -9.85 8.55
C ALA A 27 9.41 -10.52 7.16
N GLU A 28 8.50 -10.03 6.32
CA GLU A 28 8.21 -10.62 5.02
C GLU A 28 9.24 -10.14 3.97
N PRO A 29 9.93 -11.06 3.25
CA PRO A 29 11.08 -10.71 2.40
C PRO A 29 10.79 -9.74 1.25
N HIS A 30 9.55 -9.69 0.73
CA HIS A 30 9.16 -8.78 -0.35
C HIS A 30 8.86 -7.36 0.13
N HIS A 31 8.85 -7.12 1.47
CA HIS A 31 8.56 -5.84 2.09
C HIS A 31 9.84 -5.23 2.67
N ARG A 32 10.37 -4.22 2.02
CA ARG A 32 11.56 -3.49 2.49
C ARG A 32 11.15 -2.22 3.20
N LEU A 33 11.45 -2.10 4.49
CA LEU A 33 11.20 -0.89 5.28
C LEU A 33 11.96 0.31 4.68
N LEU A 34 11.24 1.39 4.38
CA LEU A 34 11.77 2.66 3.89
C LEU A 34 11.86 3.71 4.99
N LEU A 35 10.82 3.76 5.83
CA LEU A 35 10.65 4.76 6.87
C LEU A 35 9.84 4.18 8.03
N GLU A 36 10.23 4.51 9.25
CA GLU A 36 9.45 4.25 10.45
C GLU A 36 9.58 5.42 11.41
N ASN A 37 8.46 5.87 11.98
CA ASN A 37 8.38 6.88 13.03
C ASN A 37 7.11 6.65 13.88
N ASP A 38 6.78 7.58 14.77
CA ASP A 38 5.62 7.45 15.67
C ASP A 38 4.25 7.46 14.95
N ASN A 39 4.21 7.85 13.67
CA ASN A 39 2.96 7.98 12.91
C ASN A 39 2.75 6.87 11.90
N VAL A 40 3.82 6.41 11.24
CA VAL A 40 3.74 5.50 10.10
C VAL A 40 4.91 4.52 10.05
N ARG A 41 4.66 3.33 9.47
CA ARG A 41 5.67 2.45 8.87
C ARG A 41 5.45 2.43 7.36
N VAL A 42 6.48 2.64 6.58
CA VAL A 42 6.41 2.71 5.11
C VAL A 42 7.31 1.64 4.51
N PHE A 43 6.74 0.83 3.62
CA PHE A 43 7.43 -0.27 2.97
C PHE A 43 7.42 -0.11 1.46
N ALA A 44 8.55 -0.36 0.81
CA ALA A 44 8.58 -0.70 -0.60
C ALA A 44 8.27 -2.20 -0.74
N VAL A 45 7.25 -2.52 -1.51
CA VAL A 45 6.85 -3.90 -1.78
C VAL A 45 7.20 -4.24 -3.22
N THR A 46 7.89 -5.37 -3.40
CA THR A 46 8.28 -5.88 -4.71
C THR A 46 8.04 -7.38 -4.77
N ILE A 47 7.11 -7.81 -5.61
CA ILE A 47 6.83 -9.23 -5.84
C ILE A 47 7.25 -9.58 -7.28
N PRO A 48 8.35 -10.32 -7.46
CA PRO A 48 8.80 -10.75 -8.77
C PRO A 48 7.75 -11.58 -9.53
N PRO A 49 7.89 -11.73 -10.86
CA PRO A 49 7.03 -12.61 -11.64
C PRO A 49 6.99 -14.04 -11.08
N ARG A 50 5.78 -14.58 -10.91
CA ARG A 50 5.53 -15.95 -10.44
C ARG A 50 5.89 -16.23 -8.98
N GLU A 51 6.23 -15.20 -8.20
CA GLU A 51 6.48 -15.32 -6.76
C GLU A 51 5.26 -14.93 -5.92
N ALA A 52 5.28 -15.36 -4.67
CA ALA A 52 4.23 -15.07 -3.70
C ALA A 52 4.85 -14.60 -2.38
N THR A 53 4.12 -13.71 -1.69
CA THR A 53 4.45 -13.35 -0.32
C THR A 53 4.11 -14.51 0.63
N GLU A 54 4.71 -14.51 1.79
CA GLU A 54 4.23 -15.31 2.91
C GLU A 54 2.88 -14.78 3.40
N LEU A 55 2.19 -15.53 4.27
CA LEU A 55 0.98 -15.05 4.92
C LEU A 55 1.36 -13.96 5.92
N THR A 56 1.07 -12.70 5.60
CA THR A 56 1.43 -11.52 6.39
C THR A 56 0.21 -10.89 7.03
N ARG A 57 0.39 -10.33 8.24
CA ARG A 57 -0.63 -9.56 8.92
C ARG A 57 -0.19 -8.10 9.06
N HIS A 58 -1.04 -7.20 8.55
CA HIS A 58 -0.98 -5.79 8.88
C HIS A 58 -1.74 -5.57 10.19
N GLU A 59 -1.07 -5.18 11.24
CA GLU A 59 -1.74 -4.89 12.54
C GLU A 59 -2.52 -3.57 12.50
N HIS A 60 -2.14 -2.66 11.62
CA HIS A 60 -2.72 -1.33 11.46
C HIS A 60 -3.44 -1.17 10.12
N ASN A 61 -4.32 -0.16 10.03
CA ASN A 61 -4.86 0.27 8.76
C ASN A 61 -3.74 0.76 7.85
N PHE A 62 -3.89 0.55 6.55
CA PHE A 62 -2.81 0.85 5.62
C PHE A 62 -3.30 1.36 4.26
N LEU A 63 -2.42 2.12 3.60
CA LEU A 63 -2.57 2.62 2.25
C LEU A 63 -1.61 1.87 1.34
N VAL A 64 -2.06 1.55 0.13
CA VAL A 64 -1.22 0.98 -0.93
C VAL A 64 -1.25 1.94 -2.12
N VAL A 65 -0.07 2.31 -2.61
CA VAL A 65 0.12 3.14 -3.81
C VAL A 65 0.87 2.31 -4.83
N THR A 66 0.24 2.00 -5.97
CA THR A 66 0.80 1.16 -7.03
C THR A 66 1.47 2.00 -8.12
N PHE A 67 2.50 1.46 -8.79
CA PHE A 67 3.25 2.21 -9.78
C PHE A 67 3.04 1.75 -11.22
N GLN A 68 2.38 0.61 -11.42
CA GLN A 68 2.18 0.01 -12.73
C GLN A 68 0.92 -0.84 -12.77
N ASP A 69 0.43 -1.08 -13.98
CA ASP A 69 -0.66 -2.03 -14.20
C ASP A 69 -0.19 -3.44 -13.85
N ASN A 70 -0.98 -4.16 -13.06
CA ASN A 70 -0.67 -5.53 -12.70
C ASN A 70 -1.94 -6.29 -12.28
N GLU A 71 -1.84 -7.62 -12.23
CA GLU A 71 -2.88 -8.51 -11.74
C GLU A 71 -2.30 -9.42 -10.67
N ILE A 72 -2.88 -9.38 -9.45
CA ILE A 72 -2.41 -10.08 -8.27
C ILE A 72 -3.49 -11.04 -7.77
N ALA A 73 -3.14 -12.30 -7.64
CA ALA A 73 -3.92 -13.26 -6.88
C ALA A 73 -3.70 -13.05 -5.38
N SER A 74 -4.78 -13.02 -4.59
CA SER A 74 -4.70 -12.85 -3.14
C SER A 74 -5.65 -13.79 -2.42
N TRP A 75 -5.21 -14.27 -1.27
CA TRP A 75 -6.06 -15.03 -0.33
C TRP A 75 -5.85 -14.51 1.08
N ALA A 76 -6.94 -14.54 1.87
CA ALA A 76 -6.92 -14.05 3.24
C ALA A 76 -7.23 -15.19 4.22
N GLU A 77 -6.70 -15.05 5.43
CA GLU A 77 -6.99 -15.96 6.52
C GLU A 77 -8.51 -16.07 6.77
N GLY A 78 -9.02 -17.31 6.84
CA GLY A 78 -10.44 -17.58 7.07
C GLY A 78 -11.36 -17.36 5.85
N GLU A 79 -10.83 -17.02 4.68
CA GLU A 79 -11.58 -16.95 3.43
C GLU A 79 -11.39 -18.22 2.59
N ALA A 80 -12.49 -18.70 1.99
CA ALA A 80 -12.41 -19.77 1.02
C ALA A 80 -12.19 -19.19 -0.37
N GLY A 81 -11.06 -19.52 -0.99
CA GLY A 81 -10.76 -19.15 -2.37
C GLY A 81 -9.69 -18.07 -2.52
N VAL A 82 -9.33 -17.85 -3.77
CA VAL A 82 -8.35 -16.86 -4.22
C VAL A 82 -9.11 -15.78 -4.98
N LEU A 83 -8.84 -14.53 -4.65
CA LEU A 83 -9.37 -13.37 -5.35
C LEU A 83 -8.30 -12.80 -6.27
N THR A 84 -8.70 -12.34 -7.44
CA THR A 84 -7.80 -11.65 -8.36
C THR A 84 -8.11 -10.17 -8.35
N TYR A 85 -7.08 -9.38 -8.11
CA TYR A 85 -7.14 -7.91 -8.11
C TYR A 85 -6.40 -7.38 -9.34
N ARG A 86 -7.03 -6.42 -10.02
CA ARG A 86 -6.36 -5.62 -11.05
C ARG A 86 -6.04 -4.26 -10.47
N PHE A 87 -4.78 -3.90 -10.56
CA PHE A 87 -4.26 -2.59 -10.20
C PHE A 87 -3.86 -1.84 -11.45
N HIS A 88 -4.11 -0.54 -11.46
CA HIS A 88 -3.60 0.37 -12.47
C HIS A 88 -2.45 1.21 -11.91
N ALA A 89 -1.62 1.72 -12.81
CA ALA A 89 -0.55 2.62 -12.42
C ALA A 89 -1.12 3.84 -11.67
N ASN A 90 -0.53 4.13 -10.53
CA ASN A 90 -0.90 5.20 -9.60
C ASN A 90 -2.27 5.02 -8.90
N ASP A 91 -2.80 3.79 -8.84
CA ASP A 91 -3.92 3.49 -7.97
C ASP A 91 -3.55 3.68 -6.50
N ILE A 92 -4.51 4.20 -5.74
CA ILE A 92 -4.38 4.42 -4.30
C ILE A 92 -5.52 3.69 -3.60
N HIS A 93 -5.19 2.74 -2.73
CA HIS A 93 -6.15 1.90 -2.02
C HIS A 93 -5.94 1.96 -0.52
N PHE A 94 -7.02 2.07 0.23
CA PHE A 94 -7.00 1.98 1.67
C PHE A 94 -7.58 0.65 2.13
N TYR A 95 -6.91 0.03 3.10
CA TYR A 95 -7.31 -1.25 3.68
C TYR A 95 -7.35 -1.19 5.20
N PHE A 96 -8.23 -1.99 5.79
CA PHE A 96 -8.26 -2.21 7.23
C PHE A 96 -7.22 -3.26 7.61
N GLY A 97 -6.52 -3.02 8.72
CA GLY A 97 -5.62 -3.97 9.33
C GLY A 97 -6.33 -5.12 10.06
N GLY A 98 -5.55 -5.94 10.75
CA GLY A 98 -6.02 -7.05 11.59
C GLY A 98 -6.24 -8.37 10.87
N ARG A 99 -6.23 -8.42 9.52
CA ARG A 99 -6.42 -9.64 8.74
C ARG A 99 -5.14 -10.04 8.02
N ALA A 100 -4.77 -11.31 8.16
CA ALA A 100 -3.63 -11.85 7.42
C ALA A 100 -3.99 -12.12 5.96
N ARG A 101 -3.04 -11.82 5.06
CA ARG A 101 -3.15 -12.02 3.61
C ARG A 101 -1.83 -12.52 3.04
N ALA A 102 -1.95 -13.26 1.94
CA ALA A 102 -0.84 -13.51 1.06
C ALA A 102 -1.22 -13.08 -0.36
N MET A 103 -0.22 -12.73 -1.15
CA MET A 103 -0.38 -12.28 -2.53
C MET A 103 0.55 -13.06 -3.43
N ARG A 104 0.12 -13.29 -4.68
CA ARG A 104 0.96 -13.92 -5.71
C ARG A 104 0.87 -13.12 -7.01
N ASN A 105 2.02 -12.85 -7.57
CA ASN A 105 2.12 -12.21 -8.86
C ASN A 105 2.11 -13.26 -9.98
N ASP A 106 0.95 -13.48 -10.61
CA ASP A 106 0.79 -14.44 -11.70
C ASP A 106 1.20 -13.89 -13.07
N THR A 107 1.67 -12.64 -13.15
CA THR A 107 2.05 -11.97 -14.39
C THR A 107 3.52 -12.22 -14.78
N SER A 108 3.96 -11.67 -15.90
CA SER A 108 5.34 -11.69 -16.36
C SER A 108 6.14 -10.45 -15.97
N SER A 109 5.50 -9.43 -15.39
CA SER A 109 6.14 -8.22 -14.88
C SER A 109 6.18 -8.23 -13.36
N GLU A 110 7.15 -7.55 -12.79
CA GLU A 110 7.25 -7.32 -11.36
C GLU A 110 6.03 -6.52 -10.85
N TYR A 111 5.49 -6.84 -9.68
CA TYR A 111 4.50 -6.00 -9.00
C TYR A 111 5.21 -5.11 -7.98
N ARG A 112 4.98 -3.81 -8.06
CA ARG A 112 5.58 -2.82 -7.16
C ARG A 112 4.56 -1.88 -6.58
N ASN A 113 4.68 -1.63 -5.28
CA ASN A 113 3.90 -0.60 -4.59
C ASN A 113 4.68 0.00 -3.41
N VAL A 114 4.16 1.10 -2.87
CA VAL A 114 4.48 1.56 -1.53
C VAL A 114 3.28 1.29 -0.64
N THR A 115 3.52 0.62 0.48
CA THR A 115 2.54 0.38 1.54
C THR A 115 2.86 1.25 2.74
N VAL A 116 1.87 2.01 3.22
CA VAL A 116 1.96 2.89 4.39
C VAL A 116 1.04 2.37 5.47
N GLU A 117 1.56 1.82 6.55
CA GLU A 117 0.78 1.51 7.75
C GLU A 117 0.66 2.74 8.64
N PHE A 118 -0.55 3.01 9.11
CA PHE A 118 -0.85 4.12 10.01
C PHE A 118 -0.87 3.64 11.45
N LEU A 119 0.09 4.05 12.25
CA LEU A 119 0.18 3.64 13.66
C LEU A 119 -0.89 4.30 14.54
N ASN A 120 -1.44 5.43 14.09
CA ASN A 120 -2.60 6.07 14.72
C ASN A 120 -3.91 5.36 14.31
N PRO A 121 -4.65 4.72 15.25
CA PRO A 121 -5.89 3.99 14.94
C PRO A 121 -7.04 4.89 14.49
N LYS A 122 -6.93 6.21 14.68
CA LYS A 122 -7.92 7.18 14.19
C LYS A 122 -7.77 7.49 12.69
N VAL A 123 -6.71 7.02 12.04
CA VAL A 123 -6.62 7.02 10.58
C VAL A 123 -7.47 5.87 10.06
N THR A 124 -8.70 6.19 9.70
CA THR A 124 -9.72 5.23 9.29
C THR A 124 -10.79 5.91 8.42
N THR A 125 -11.58 5.15 7.71
CA THR A 125 -12.70 5.68 6.91
C THR A 125 -13.96 5.78 7.77
N TYR A 126 -14.27 6.94 8.32
CA TYR A 126 -15.51 7.16 9.04
C TYR A 126 -16.72 7.16 8.10
N GLY A 127 -17.75 6.38 8.45
CA GLY A 127 -19.05 6.41 7.77
C GLY A 127 -19.20 5.59 6.49
N TYR A 128 -18.16 4.94 5.99
CA TYR A 128 -18.23 4.09 4.79
C TYR A 128 -18.39 2.59 5.08
N GLN A 129 -18.70 2.21 6.32
CA GLN A 129 -18.79 0.80 6.74
C GLN A 129 -19.81 -0.03 5.95
N SER A 130 -20.87 0.56 5.44
CA SER A 130 -21.88 -0.16 4.65
C SER A 130 -21.42 -0.49 3.22
N ASN A 131 -20.41 0.22 2.70
CA ASN A 131 -19.88 0.04 1.35
C ASN A 131 -18.48 -0.60 1.32
N THR A 132 -17.88 -0.88 2.47
CA THR A 132 -16.50 -1.38 2.59
C THR A 132 -16.26 -2.73 1.92
N ARG A 133 -17.27 -3.61 1.82
CA ARG A 133 -17.14 -4.85 1.06
C ARG A 133 -16.86 -4.59 -0.43
N ARG A 134 -17.44 -3.54 -0.99
CA ARG A 134 -17.25 -3.16 -2.40
C ARG A 134 -15.86 -2.59 -2.65
N TRP A 135 -15.31 -1.87 -1.70
CA TRP A 135 -13.97 -1.27 -1.77
C TRP A 135 -12.85 -2.29 -1.50
N GLN A 136 -13.09 -3.25 -0.61
CA GLN A 136 -12.13 -4.32 -0.31
C GLN A 136 -12.01 -5.37 -1.43
N TYR A 137 -13.05 -5.55 -2.24
CA TYR A 137 -13.13 -6.64 -3.23
C TYR A 137 -13.18 -6.15 -4.69
N GLY A 138 -13.23 -4.86 -4.94
CA GLY A 138 -13.56 -4.32 -6.26
C GLY A 138 -12.43 -3.71 -7.06
N GLY A 139 -11.21 -3.61 -6.53
CA GLY A 139 -10.11 -2.99 -7.27
C GLY A 139 -10.38 -1.54 -7.70
N ASN A 140 -11.33 -0.87 -7.05
CA ASN A 140 -11.65 0.51 -7.38
C ASN A 140 -10.72 1.43 -6.62
N THR A 141 -10.02 2.27 -7.35
CA THR A 141 -9.27 3.41 -6.82
C THR A 141 -10.18 4.23 -5.92
N LEU A 142 -9.75 4.50 -4.69
CA LEU A 142 -10.49 5.37 -3.77
C LEU A 142 -10.49 6.82 -4.22
N LEU A 143 -9.54 7.18 -5.06
CA LEU A 143 -9.48 8.48 -5.72
C LEU A 143 -9.95 8.32 -7.16
N PRO A 144 -10.95 9.11 -7.61
CA PRO A 144 -11.30 9.16 -9.03
C PRO A 144 -10.09 9.58 -9.86
N PRO A 145 -10.05 9.26 -11.16
CA PRO A 145 -8.97 9.69 -12.05
C PRO A 145 -8.75 11.18 -11.94
N VAL A 146 -7.49 11.58 -11.90
CA VAL A 146 -7.11 13.00 -11.88
C VAL A 146 -7.70 13.70 -13.10
N ASP A 147 -8.41 14.80 -12.91
CA ASP A 147 -8.63 15.75 -14.00
C ASP A 147 -7.24 16.23 -14.46
N PRO A 148 -6.83 15.95 -15.71
CA PRO A 148 -5.50 16.35 -16.20
C PRO A 148 -5.25 17.86 -16.15
N ASN A 149 -6.31 18.67 -15.96
CA ASN A 149 -6.22 20.11 -15.81
C ASN A 149 -6.23 20.57 -14.34
N ALA A 150 -6.46 19.66 -13.38
CA ALA A 150 -6.46 19.99 -11.96
C ALA A 150 -5.04 19.90 -11.40
N LYS A 151 -4.55 20.99 -10.80
CA LYS A 151 -3.25 20.98 -10.09
C LYS A 151 -3.25 20.05 -8.88
N PHE A 152 -4.41 19.84 -8.28
CA PHE A 152 -4.63 18.99 -7.11
C PHE A 152 -5.84 18.11 -7.37
N ALA A 153 -5.61 16.84 -7.47
CA ALA A 153 -6.70 15.91 -7.63
C ALA A 153 -7.04 15.29 -6.31
N ASN A 154 -8.28 15.16 -6.10
CA ASN A 154 -8.98 14.28 -5.20
C ASN A 154 -8.39 14.10 -3.80
N ARG A 155 -9.20 14.46 -2.86
CA ARG A 155 -8.93 14.37 -1.44
C ARG A 155 -9.66 13.15 -0.87
N MET A 156 -8.90 12.24 -0.25
CA MET A 156 -9.45 11.12 0.52
C MET A 156 -9.25 11.39 2.00
N PRO A 157 -10.30 11.75 2.76
CA PRO A 157 -10.22 11.88 4.20
C PRO A 157 -10.18 10.48 4.85
N LEU A 158 -9.25 10.29 5.75
CA LEU A 158 -9.06 9.06 6.53
C LEU A 158 -9.03 9.36 8.04
N GLY A 159 -10.05 10.04 8.56
CA GLY A 159 -10.06 10.49 9.96
C GLY A 159 -8.99 11.54 10.22
N GLU A 160 -7.93 11.21 10.99
CA GLU A 160 -6.81 12.10 11.29
C GLU A 160 -5.72 12.13 10.19
N ALA A 161 -6.02 11.62 8.98
CA ALA A 161 -5.16 11.77 7.82
C ALA A 161 -5.95 12.21 6.58
N VAL A 162 -5.24 12.82 5.63
CA VAL A 162 -5.80 13.19 4.32
C VAL A 162 -4.81 12.80 3.24
N VAL A 163 -5.28 12.01 2.27
CA VAL A 163 -4.50 11.62 1.09
C VAL A 163 -4.85 12.53 -0.09
N LYS A 164 -3.84 13.05 -0.75
CA LYS A 164 -3.95 13.92 -1.93
C LYS A 164 -3.08 13.38 -3.06
N ASP A 165 -3.63 13.21 -4.25
CA ASP A 165 -2.86 12.97 -5.49
C ASP A 165 -2.54 14.33 -6.11
N VAL A 166 -1.26 14.62 -6.31
CA VAL A 166 -0.75 15.93 -6.68
C VAL A 166 0.02 15.84 -7.99
N GLN A 167 -0.30 16.72 -8.94
CA GLN A 167 0.46 16.93 -10.16
C GLN A 167 0.81 18.41 -10.30
N LEU A 168 2.09 18.74 -10.36
CA LEU A 168 2.60 20.09 -10.49
C LEU A 168 3.43 20.23 -11.76
N LEU A 169 3.22 21.32 -12.48
CA LEU A 169 4.11 21.73 -13.57
C LEU A 169 5.37 22.40 -13.00
N PRO A 170 6.45 22.52 -13.78
CA PRO A 170 7.65 23.24 -13.37
C PRO A 170 7.34 24.64 -12.83
N GLY A 171 7.78 24.93 -11.61
CA GLY A 171 7.54 26.20 -10.92
C GLY A 171 6.20 26.31 -10.19
N ASP A 172 5.29 25.33 -10.32
CA ASP A 172 4.06 25.28 -9.53
C ASP A 172 4.32 24.99 -8.06
N GLU A 173 3.34 25.32 -7.23
CA GLU A 173 3.38 25.15 -5.78
C GLU A 173 2.17 24.35 -5.28
N PHE A 174 2.41 23.45 -4.35
CA PHE A 174 1.40 22.81 -3.52
C PHE A 174 1.36 23.53 -2.17
N PRO A 175 0.17 23.96 -1.67
CA PRO A 175 0.07 24.79 -0.49
C PRO A 175 0.60 24.09 0.76
N ALA A 176 1.12 24.87 1.71
CA ALA A 176 1.47 24.38 3.02
C ALA A 176 0.24 23.76 3.72
N PRO A 177 0.41 22.71 4.51
CA PRO A 177 -0.65 22.18 5.36
C PRO A 177 -1.00 23.16 6.49
N GLU A 178 -2.07 22.87 7.21
CA GLU A 178 -2.36 23.58 8.45
C GLU A 178 -1.24 23.30 9.49
N LYS A 179 -1.09 24.23 10.43
CA LYS A 179 -0.05 24.11 11.49
C LYS A 179 -0.26 22.82 12.32
N GLY A 180 0.81 22.11 12.54
CA GLY A 180 0.80 20.85 13.30
C GLY A 180 0.58 19.60 12.47
N ILE A 181 0.42 19.74 11.15
CA ILE A 181 0.24 18.62 10.21
C ILE A 181 1.59 18.21 9.63
N ALA A 182 1.96 16.96 9.79
CA ALA A 182 3.10 16.37 9.10
C ALA A 182 2.71 15.89 7.69
N GLN A 183 3.70 15.73 6.81
CA GLN A 183 3.47 15.26 5.45
C GLN A 183 4.37 14.08 5.12
N LEU A 184 3.79 13.03 4.54
CA LEU A 184 4.51 11.97 3.85
C LEU A 184 4.33 12.19 2.35
N VAL A 185 5.42 12.35 1.61
CA VAL A 185 5.44 12.45 0.15
C VAL A 185 5.82 11.09 -0.42
N ILE A 186 5.07 10.60 -1.41
CA ILE A 186 5.34 9.35 -2.14
C ILE A 186 5.44 9.71 -3.63
N ALA A 187 6.59 9.50 -4.24
CA ALA A 187 6.86 9.86 -5.62
C ALA A 187 6.16 8.90 -6.61
N LEU A 188 5.35 9.45 -7.53
CA LEU A 188 4.72 8.73 -8.65
C LEU A 188 5.44 9.00 -9.98
N SER A 189 6.33 9.94 -10.01
CA SER A 189 7.33 10.22 -11.06
C SER A 189 8.63 10.60 -10.37
N ASP A 190 9.70 10.77 -11.12
CA ASP A 190 10.90 11.41 -10.58
C ASP A 190 10.55 12.83 -10.15
N VAL A 191 10.80 13.17 -8.90
CA VAL A 191 10.42 14.45 -8.31
C VAL A 191 11.63 15.21 -7.79
N GLN A 192 11.63 16.51 -8.02
CA GLN A 192 12.53 17.48 -7.41
C GLN A 192 11.71 18.60 -6.80
N LEU A 193 11.57 18.58 -5.49
CA LEU A 193 10.74 19.50 -4.73
C LEU A 193 11.58 20.28 -3.71
N LEU A 194 11.05 21.43 -3.30
CA LEU A 194 11.48 22.13 -2.07
C LEU A 194 10.32 22.19 -1.09
N ALA A 195 10.57 21.78 0.15
CA ALA A 195 9.77 22.10 1.31
C ALA A 195 10.50 23.22 2.07
N GLY A 196 10.10 24.47 1.85
CA GLY A 196 10.87 25.62 2.33
C GLY A 196 12.30 25.64 1.78
N LYS A 197 13.28 25.31 2.63
CA LYS A 197 14.71 25.21 2.26
C LYS A 197 15.18 23.77 2.06
N GLU A 198 14.39 22.80 2.45
CA GLU A 198 14.72 21.37 2.39
C GLU A 198 14.47 20.83 0.97
N LYS A 199 15.47 20.17 0.42
CA LYS A 199 15.38 19.55 -0.90
C LYS A 199 14.86 18.13 -0.77
N ILE A 200 13.86 17.78 -1.58
CA ILE A 200 13.34 16.44 -1.74
C ILE A 200 13.62 16.02 -3.17
N GLN A 201 14.37 14.96 -3.33
CA GLN A 201 14.67 14.36 -4.64
C GLN A 201 14.45 12.87 -4.53
N GLU A 202 13.41 12.37 -5.19
CA GLU A 202 13.00 10.97 -5.13
C GLU A 202 12.68 10.45 -6.52
N ASP A 203 13.09 9.23 -6.78
CA ASP A 203 12.65 8.45 -7.94
C ASP A 203 11.29 7.81 -7.65
N ILE A 204 10.64 7.25 -8.66
CA ILE A 204 9.33 6.57 -8.53
C ILE A 204 9.38 5.54 -7.40
N GLY A 205 8.48 5.68 -6.42
CA GLY A 205 8.39 4.83 -5.24
C GLY A 205 9.28 5.29 -4.09
N GLY A 206 10.07 6.34 -4.26
CA GLY A 206 10.77 7.01 -3.17
C GLY A 206 9.81 7.74 -2.24
N VAL A 207 10.22 7.91 -0.98
CA VAL A 207 9.39 8.56 0.05
C VAL A 207 10.19 9.58 0.85
N ALA A 208 9.54 10.70 1.18
CA ALA A 208 10.10 11.72 2.05
C ALA A 208 9.12 12.07 3.18
N TRP A 209 9.64 12.15 4.40
CA TRP A 209 8.89 12.59 5.57
C TRP A 209 9.23 14.04 5.90
N ILE A 210 8.19 14.84 6.04
CA ILE A 210 8.30 16.25 6.45
C ILE A 210 7.57 16.38 7.79
N PRO A 211 8.29 16.50 8.90
CA PRO A 211 7.67 16.65 10.21
C PRO A 211 6.91 17.99 10.30
N SER A 212 5.92 18.05 11.17
CA SER A 212 4.95 19.17 11.24
C SER A 212 5.60 20.55 11.47
N GLU A 213 6.70 20.61 12.18
CA GLU A 213 7.46 21.85 12.44
C GLU A 213 8.24 22.36 11.22
N LYS A 214 8.42 21.51 10.20
CA LYS A 214 9.09 21.83 8.92
C LYS A 214 8.15 21.80 7.71
N ALA A 215 6.88 21.47 7.95
CA ALA A 215 5.90 21.36 6.87
C ALA A 215 5.58 22.74 6.29
N GLU A 216 6.01 22.94 5.06
CA GLU A 216 5.83 24.15 4.27
C GLU A 216 5.21 23.82 2.92
N LYS A 217 4.97 24.83 2.08
CA LYS A 217 4.55 24.59 0.70
C LYS A 217 5.61 23.79 -0.05
N LEU A 218 5.16 22.90 -0.94
CA LEU A 218 6.04 22.18 -1.83
C LEU A 218 6.12 22.90 -3.18
N THR A 219 7.34 23.19 -3.63
CA THR A 219 7.58 23.86 -4.92
C THR A 219 8.40 22.96 -5.82
N THR A 220 7.97 22.78 -7.08
CA THR A 220 8.75 22.01 -8.05
C THR A 220 10.01 22.77 -8.46
N LYS A 221 11.13 22.04 -8.57
CA LYS A 221 12.42 22.54 -9.05
C LYS A 221 12.91 21.83 -10.31
N GLY A 222 12.29 20.71 -10.67
CA GLY A 222 12.56 20.01 -11.90
C GLY A 222 12.07 20.75 -13.14
N THR A 223 12.54 20.33 -14.30
CA THR A 223 12.09 20.82 -15.61
C THR A 223 10.94 20.00 -16.19
N GLN A 224 10.58 18.90 -15.53
CA GLN A 224 9.47 18.01 -15.87
C GLN A 224 8.34 18.16 -14.85
N PRO A 225 7.09 17.84 -15.24
CA PRO A 225 6.00 17.73 -14.30
C PRO A 225 6.31 16.74 -13.17
N ALA A 226 6.01 17.10 -11.93
CA ALA A 226 6.14 16.24 -10.77
C ALA A 226 4.77 15.66 -10.39
N ARG A 227 4.68 14.34 -10.28
CA ARG A 227 3.49 13.67 -9.75
C ARG A 227 3.83 12.90 -8.48
N PHE A 228 3.05 13.07 -7.44
CA PHE A 228 3.29 12.46 -6.14
C PHE A 228 2.02 12.40 -5.30
N VAL A 229 1.99 11.50 -4.34
CA VAL A 229 0.96 11.46 -3.29
C VAL A 229 1.47 12.21 -2.08
N VAL A 230 0.63 13.03 -1.46
CA VAL A 230 0.86 13.62 -0.14
C VAL A 230 -0.12 13.01 0.84
N VAL A 231 0.38 12.43 1.91
CA VAL A 231 -0.42 12.04 3.08
C VAL A 231 -0.16 13.05 4.17
N GLU A 232 -1.17 13.84 4.50
CA GLU A 232 -1.15 14.77 5.63
C GLU A 232 -1.66 14.07 6.88
N LEU A 233 -0.91 14.15 7.99
CA LEU A 233 -1.18 13.47 9.25
C LEU A 233 -1.22 14.48 10.41
N GLN A 234 -2.29 14.36 11.25
CA GLN A 234 -2.49 15.14 12.47
C GLN A 234 -1.84 14.46 13.67
#